data_d7b397cb038a0f0bbe30c534c80cf2ca
#
_entry.id   d7b397cb038a0f0bbe30c534c80cf2ca
#
_cell.length_a   1.000
_cell.length_b   1.000
_cell.length_c   1.000
_cell.angle_alpha   90.00
_cell.angle_beta   90.00
_cell.angle_gamma   90.00
#
_symmetry.space_group_name_H-M   'P 1'
#
loop_
_entity.id
_entity.type
_entity.pdbx_description
1 polymer ?
#
loop_
_entity_poly.entity_id
_entity_poly.type
_entity_poly.pdbx_seq_one_letter_code
_entity_poly.pdbx_strand_id
1 'polypeptide(L)'
;MDDVLPLIGEPDTLVVTGSSAGGFATALLTDDVMARIPSAANVTACVDSALLYYDGWLQTARDLWRAPDAICERLTGDNIVLDALVALHRSHNDVKILFTGSTHDHDLQLYQTYIDTGIMSFEATYASSALYLDYLRRMRADMREQVPGIGLYTWEAGYNPKDGSTQHMIMPAPNCFIPLSGEKSVAEWLYDAAQGDVRSYGLELLEE
;
A
#
# COMPACT_ATOMS: atom_id res chain seq x y z
N MET A 1 9.66 17.38 -6.65
CA MET A 1 10.82 16.45 -6.72
C MET A 1 12.10 17.22 -7.10
N ASP A 2 12.09 18.02 -8.15
CA ASP A 2 13.30 18.70 -8.66
C ASP A 2 13.97 19.64 -7.64
N ASP A 3 13.19 20.26 -6.74
CA ASP A 3 13.70 21.10 -5.65
C ASP A 3 14.37 20.29 -4.52
N VAL A 4 14.07 19.00 -4.41
CA VAL A 4 14.56 18.15 -3.33
C VAL A 4 15.78 17.33 -3.77
N LEU A 5 15.87 16.97 -5.05
CA LEU A 5 16.99 16.18 -5.57
C LEU A 5 18.39 16.73 -5.21
N PRO A 6 18.64 18.05 -5.30
CA PRO A 6 19.94 18.61 -4.91
C PRO A 6 20.28 18.42 -3.43
N LEU A 7 19.27 18.17 -2.57
CA LEU A 7 19.45 18.01 -1.12
C LEU A 7 19.69 16.53 -0.73
N ILE A 8 19.25 15.58 -1.58
CA ILE A 8 19.37 14.14 -1.33
C ILE A 8 20.78 13.64 -1.66
N GLY A 9 21.46 14.24 -2.64
CA GLY A 9 22.74 13.78 -3.14
C GLY A 9 22.62 12.48 -3.96
N GLU A 10 23.58 11.58 -3.82
CA GLU A 10 23.64 10.29 -4.54
C GLU A 10 23.56 9.13 -3.52
N PRO A 11 22.35 8.79 -3.01
CA PRO A 11 22.21 7.71 -2.04
C PRO A 11 22.36 6.34 -2.71
N ASP A 12 22.95 5.38 -2.00
CA ASP A 12 23.00 3.98 -2.42
C ASP A 12 21.69 3.23 -2.09
N THR A 13 20.98 3.70 -1.07
CA THR A 13 19.72 3.10 -0.59
C THR A 13 18.59 4.11 -0.67
N LEU A 14 17.47 3.68 -1.22
CA LEU A 14 16.26 4.46 -1.38
C LEU A 14 15.06 3.71 -0.77
N VAL A 15 14.34 4.35 0.13
CA VAL A 15 13.04 3.88 0.60
C VAL A 15 11.97 4.85 0.10
N VAL A 16 11.07 4.34 -0.74
CA VAL A 16 9.89 5.08 -1.20
C VAL A 16 8.70 4.60 -0.40
N THR A 17 8.08 5.48 0.37
CA THR A 17 6.94 5.11 1.20
C THR A 17 5.92 6.23 1.29
N GLY A 18 4.68 5.85 1.54
CA GLY A 18 3.57 6.77 1.76
C GLY A 18 2.35 6.05 2.28
N SER A 19 1.48 6.79 2.95
CA SER A 19 0.28 6.28 3.60
C SER A 19 -0.98 6.82 2.93
N SER A 20 -2.05 6.04 2.86
CA SER A 20 -3.33 6.43 2.25
C SER A 20 -3.13 6.90 0.79
N ALA A 21 -3.52 8.10 0.44
CA ALA A 21 -3.24 8.70 -0.88
C ALA A 21 -1.74 8.63 -1.25
N GLY A 22 -0.85 8.80 -0.26
CA GLY A 22 0.59 8.62 -0.42
C GLY A 22 0.99 7.18 -0.72
N GLY A 23 0.25 6.20 -0.19
CA GLY A 23 0.43 4.78 -0.51
C GLY A 23 0.09 4.47 -1.96
N PHE A 24 -1.03 4.99 -2.47
CA PHE A 24 -1.36 4.92 -3.90
C PHE A 24 -0.27 5.58 -4.76
N ALA A 25 0.21 6.76 -4.36
CA ALA A 25 1.30 7.44 -5.05
C ALA A 25 2.61 6.62 -5.03
N THR A 26 2.93 5.97 -3.90
CA THR A 26 4.10 5.08 -3.80
C THR A 26 4.01 3.96 -4.82
N ALA A 27 2.87 3.25 -4.90
CA ALA A 27 2.71 2.18 -5.87
C ALA A 27 2.87 2.66 -7.32
N LEU A 28 2.28 3.80 -7.65
CA LEU A 28 2.25 4.34 -9.03
C LEU A 28 3.56 4.98 -9.47
N LEU A 29 4.33 5.60 -8.56
CA LEU A 29 5.41 6.53 -8.89
C LEU A 29 6.81 6.05 -8.46
N THR A 30 6.95 4.89 -7.83
CA THR A 30 8.28 4.39 -7.41
C THR A 30 9.24 4.31 -8.60
N ASP A 31 8.79 3.84 -9.74
CA ASP A 31 9.58 3.76 -10.97
C ASP A 31 10.11 5.15 -11.42
N ASP A 32 9.23 6.16 -11.40
CA ASP A 32 9.61 7.55 -11.71
C ASP A 32 10.61 8.13 -10.69
N VAL A 33 10.45 7.77 -9.40
CA VAL A 33 11.39 8.19 -8.36
C VAL A 33 12.75 7.55 -8.56
N MET A 34 12.80 6.24 -8.88
CA MET A 34 14.02 5.50 -9.19
C MET A 34 14.75 6.11 -10.40
N ALA A 35 14.01 6.43 -11.45
CA ALA A 35 14.58 7.06 -12.66
C ALA A 35 15.25 8.41 -12.37
N ARG A 36 14.81 9.11 -11.32
CA ARG A 36 15.39 10.40 -10.89
C ARG A 36 16.56 10.26 -9.91
N ILE A 37 16.73 9.09 -9.30
CA ILE A 37 17.79 8.79 -8.33
C ILE A 37 18.52 7.51 -8.79
N PRO A 38 19.21 7.56 -9.94
CA PRO A 38 19.82 6.36 -10.54
C PRO A 38 21.03 5.82 -9.74
N SER A 39 21.53 6.56 -8.75
CA SER A 39 22.56 6.10 -7.83
C SER A 39 22.07 5.04 -6.86
N ALA A 40 20.76 5.01 -6.57
CA ALA A 40 20.21 4.08 -5.59
C ALA A 40 20.13 2.66 -6.16
N ALA A 41 21.09 1.83 -5.80
CA ALA A 41 21.15 0.42 -6.17
C ALA A 41 20.29 -0.48 -5.27
N ASN A 42 19.91 0.00 -4.08
CA ASN A 42 19.12 -0.72 -3.11
C ASN A 42 17.78 0.01 -2.89
N VAL A 43 16.71 -0.46 -3.52
CA VAL A 43 15.40 0.20 -3.47
C VAL A 43 14.37 -0.65 -2.74
N THR A 44 13.59 0.01 -1.87
CA THR A 44 12.44 -0.57 -1.17
C THR A 44 11.23 0.34 -1.37
N ALA A 45 10.13 -0.22 -1.88
CA ALA A 45 8.83 0.43 -1.99
C ALA A 45 7.90 -0.10 -0.89
N CYS A 46 7.40 0.76 -0.03
CA CYS A 46 6.49 0.38 1.06
C CYS A 46 5.18 1.16 0.98
N VAL A 47 4.11 0.47 0.68
CA VAL A 47 2.74 1.01 0.57
C VAL A 47 2.04 0.81 1.90
N ASP A 48 1.55 1.89 2.53
CA ASP A 48 0.77 1.85 3.76
C ASP A 48 -0.68 2.26 3.51
N SER A 49 -1.62 1.40 3.90
CA SER A 49 -3.07 1.68 3.92
C SER A 49 -3.59 2.26 2.60
N ALA A 50 -3.39 1.50 1.51
CA ALA A 50 -3.83 1.87 0.17
C ALA A 50 -4.48 0.68 -0.54
N LEU A 51 -5.77 0.46 -0.28
CA LEU A 51 -6.59 -0.58 -0.88
C LEU A 51 -7.97 -0.03 -1.23
N LEU A 52 -8.26 0.02 -2.52
CA LEU A 52 -9.61 0.28 -3.04
C LEU A 52 -9.79 -0.50 -4.33
N TYR A 53 -10.94 -1.15 -4.48
CA TYR A 53 -11.37 -1.81 -5.71
C TYR A 53 -12.33 -0.92 -6.48
N TYR A 54 -12.00 -0.60 -7.73
CA TYR A 54 -12.81 0.26 -8.58
C TYR A 54 -12.51 0.02 -10.06
N ASP A 55 -13.51 -0.39 -10.84
CA ASP A 55 -13.36 -0.67 -12.28
C ASP A 55 -12.99 0.57 -13.12
N GLY A 56 -13.23 1.77 -12.59
CA GLY A 56 -12.97 3.03 -13.26
C GLY A 56 -11.56 3.60 -13.08
N TRP A 57 -10.60 2.88 -12.51
CA TRP A 57 -9.27 3.43 -12.23
C TRP A 57 -8.55 3.95 -13.47
N LEU A 58 -8.56 3.20 -14.57
CA LEU A 58 -7.94 3.64 -15.83
C LEU A 58 -8.57 4.93 -16.35
N GLN A 59 -9.89 5.03 -16.32
CA GLN A 59 -10.59 6.24 -16.76
C GLN A 59 -10.28 7.42 -15.83
N THR A 60 -10.28 7.21 -14.52
CA THR A 60 -9.91 8.23 -13.53
C THR A 60 -8.48 8.73 -13.74
N ALA A 61 -7.52 7.83 -13.93
CA ALA A 61 -6.14 8.18 -14.20
C ALA A 61 -6.01 9.02 -15.49
N ARG A 62 -6.65 8.60 -16.57
CA ARG A 62 -6.57 9.26 -17.88
C ARG A 62 -7.30 10.60 -17.90
N ASP A 63 -8.57 10.63 -17.47
CA ASP A 63 -9.45 11.76 -17.72
C ASP A 63 -9.41 12.80 -16.59
N LEU A 64 -9.28 12.36 -15.35
CA LEU A 64 -9.27 13.25 -14.18
C LEU A 64 -7.84 13.66 -13.78
N TRP A 65 -6.95 12.71 -13.62
CA TRP A 65 -5.56 13.00 -13.20
C TRP A 65 -4.66 13.39 -14.38
N ARG A 66 -5.06 13.07 -15.60
CA ARG A 66 -4.26 13.25 -16.81
C ARG A 66 -2.87 12.61 -16.68
N ALA A 67 -2.87 11.41 -16.11
CA ALA A 67 -1.66 10.64 -15.91
C ALA A 67 -1.00 10.33 -17.26
N PRO A 68 0.34 10.28 -17.33
CA PRO A 68 1.06 9.85 -18.51
C PRO A 68 0.61 8.46 -19.01
N ASP A 69 0.68 8.25 -20.31
CA ASP A 69 0.30 6.97 -20.95
C ASP A 69 1.02 5.78 -20.30
N ALA A 70 2.30 5.92 -19.97
CA ALA A 70 3.08 4.89 -19.31
C ALA A 70 2.52 4.45 -17.93
N ILE A 71 1.81 5.32 -17.22
CA ILE A 71 1.07 4.96 -16.00
C ILE A 71 -0.25 4.28 -16.38
N CYS A 72 -0.99 4.87 -17.31
CA CYS A 72 -2.30 4.34 -17.75
C CYS A 72 -2.21 2.91 -18.30
N GLU A 73 -1.15 2.59 -19.04
CA GLU A 73 -0.92 1.25 -19.61
C GLU A 73 -0.69 0.15 -18.56
N ARG A 74 -0.35 0.52 -17.34
CA ARG A 74 -0.17 -0.42 -16.20
C ARG A 74 -1.49 -0.78 -15.52
N LEU A 75 -2.53 0.05 -15.69
CA LEU A 75 -3.83 -0.08 -15.01
C LEU A 75 -4.76 -0.99 -15.83
N THR A 76 -4.80 -2.25 -15.49
CA THR A 76 -5.50 -3.28 -16.27
C THR A 76 -6.65 -3.95 -15.52
N GLY A 77 -6.72 -3.75 -14.21
CA GLY A 77 -7.69 -4.37 -13.31
C GLY A 77 -8.50 -3.35 -12.50
N ASP A 78 -9.14 -3.87 -11.48
CA ASP A 78 -9.98 -3.11 -10.55
C ASP A 78 -9.23 -2.67 -9.28
N ASN A 79 -7.93 -2.99 -9.15
CA ASN A 79 -7.08 -2.59 -8.04
C ASN A 79 -5.81 -1.90 -8.55
N ILE A 80 -5.82 -0.56 -8.53
CA ILE A 80 -4.75 0.28 -9.04
C ILE A 80 -3.39 0.04 -8.34
N VAL A 81 -3.41 -0.28 -7.04
CA VAL A 81 -2.17 -0.55 -6.27
C VAL A 81 -1.58 -1.89 -6.69
N LEU A 82 -2.41 -2.93 -6.80
CA LEU A 82 -1.95 -4.24 -7.28
C LEU A 82 -1.36 -4.14 -8.68
N ASP A 83 -2.07 -3.52 -9.62
CA ASP A 83 -1.62 -3.33 -11.00
C ASP A 83 -0.26 -2.62 -11.06
N ALA A 84 -0.11 -1.53 -10.29
CA ALA A 84 1.13 -0.76 -10.23
C ALA A 84 2.29 -1.58 -9.62
N LEU A 85 2.06 -2.32 -8.54
CA LEU A 85 3.08 -3.15 -7.90
C LEU A 85 3.49 -4.34 -8.77
N VAL A 86 2.55 -4.95 -9.49
CA VAL A 86 2.84 -6.01 -10.49
C VAL A 86 3.70 -5.45 -11.62
N ALA A 87 3.37 -4.26 -12.12
CA ALA A 87 4.17 -3.61 -13.16
C ALA A 87 5.58 -3.25 -12.66
N LEU A 88 5.69 -2.71 -11.44
CA LEU A 88 6.97 -2.43 -10.79
C LEU A 88 7.83 -3.69 -10.66
N HIS A 89 7.26 -4.79 -10.14
CA HIS A 89 7.96 -6.07 -9.98
C HIS A 89 8.45 -6.64 -11.32
N ARG A 90 7.66 -6.52 -12.38
CA ARG A 90 8.04 -6.99 -13.72
C ARG A 90 9.18 -6.18 -14.34
N SER A 91 9.21 -4.88 -14.09
CA SER A 91 10.24 -3.98 -14.62
C SER A 91 11.52 -4.00 -13.78
N HIS A 92 11.39 -4.21 -12.48
CA HIS A 92 12.46 -4.11 -11.47
C HIS A 92 12.32 -5.25 -10.44
N ASN A 93 12.79 -6.42 -10.78
CA ASN A 93 12.66 -7.63 -9.94
C ASN A 93 13.57 -7.63 -8.70
N ASP A 94 14.47 -6.68 -8.58
CA ASP A 94 15.37 -6.42 -7.47
C ASP A 94 14.81 -5.43 -6.45
N VAL A 95 13.74 -4.70 -6.79
CA VAL A 95 13.05 -3.82 -5.85
C VAL A 95 12.30 -4.65 -4.80
N LYS A 96 12.54 -4.34 -3.52
CA LYS A 96 11.80 -4.92 -2.41
C LYS A 96 10.45 -4.24 -2.32
N ILE A 97 9.39 -5.00 -2.49
CA ILE A 97 8.01 -4.48 -2.45
C ILE A 97 7.37 -4.89 -1.14
N LEU A 98 6.82 -3.92 -0.43
CA LEU A 98 6.18 -4.08 0.87
C LEU A 98 4.78 -3.46 0.83
N PHE A 99 3.84 -4.13 1.50
CA PHE A 99 2.51 -3.61 1.74
C PHE A 99 2.11 -3.79 3.20
N THR A 100 1.61 -2.74 3.83
CA THR A 100 1.04 -2.80 5.17
C THR A 100 -0.37 -2.24 5.19
N GLY A 101 -1.25 -2.86 5.95
CA GLY A 101 -2.63 -2.44 6.07
C GLY A 101 -3.33 -3.02 7.30
N SER A 102 -4.31 -2.29 7.79
CA SER A 102 -5.18 -2.69 8.88
C SER A 102 -6.29 -3.62 8.39
N THR A 103 -6.71 -4.57 9.21
CA THR A 103 -7.75 -5.55 8.84
C THR A 103 -9.11 -4.91 8.54
N HIS A 104 -9.47 -3.84 9.23
CA HIS A 104 -10.80 -3.19 9.15
C HIS A 104 -10.62 -1.66 9.04
N ASP A 105 -9.73 -1.21 8.17
CA ASP A 105 -9.36 0.19 8.02
C ASP A 105 -10.57 1.12 7.92
N HIS A 106 -10.72 2.01 8.90
CA HIS A 106 -11.89 2.88 9.05
C HIS A 106 -12.11 3.75 7.80
N ASP A 107 -11.09 4.42 7.32
CA ASP A 107 -11.26 5.41 6.25
C ASP A 107 -11.44 4.74 4.88
N LEU A 108 -10.64 3.71 4.60
CA LEU A 108 -10.72 3.03 3.31
C LEU A 108 -12.04 2.28 3.12
N GLN A 109 -12.63 1.71 4.18
CA GLN A 109 -13.96 1.10 4.07
C GLN A 109 -15.05 2.12 3.75
N LEU A 110 -14.93 3.37 4.21
CA LEU A 110 -15.88 4.43 3.87
C LEU A 110 -15.75 4.82 2.40
N TYR A 111 -14.52 4.98 1.90
CA TYR A 111 -14.27 5.24 0.48
C TYR A 111 -14.73 4.08 -0.40
N GLN A 112 -14.49 2.83 0.02
CA GLN A 112 -14.95 1.65 -0.71
C GLN A 112 -16.48 1.61 -0.75
N THR A 113 -17.15 1.88 0.38
CA THR A 113 -18.63 1.96 0.43
C THR A 113 -19.16 3.03 -0.54
N TYR A 114 -18.48 4.18 -0.62
CA TYR A 114 -18.85 5.21 -1.61
C TYR A 114 -18.66 4.72 -3.04
N ILE A 115 -17.58 4.03 -3.35
CA ILE A 115 -17.34 3.45 -4.69
C ILE A 115 -18.44 2.47 -5.04
N ASP A 116 -18.80 1.57 -4.13
CA ASP A 116 -19.74 0.48 -4.37
C ASP A 116 -21.20 0.95 -4.47
N THR A 117 -21.56 2.02 -3.77
CA THR A 117 -22.96 2.46 -3.61
C THR A 117 -23.27 3.83 -4.21
N GLY A 118 -22.27 4.65 -4.48
CA GLY A 118 -22.41 6.06 -4.85
C GLY A 118 -22.86 6.97 -3.69
N ILE A 119 -22.98 6.44 -2.46
CA ILE A 119 -23.43 7.18 -1.29
C ILE A 119 -22.28 7.41 -0.33
N MET A 120 -21.90 8.68 -0.13
CA MET A 120 -20.88 9.05 0.87
C MET A 120 -21.49 8.89 2.27
N SER A 121 -20.86 8.05 3.08
CA SER A 121 -21.11 7.92 4.51
C SER A 121 -19.85 8.33 5.29
N PHE A 122 -20.05 8.89 6.48
CA PHE A 122 -18.99 9.17 7.44
C PHE A 122 -19.04 8.22 8.63
N GLU A 123 -19.89 7.22 8.57
CA GLU A 123 -20.07 6.22 9.62
C GLU A 123 -19.74 4.84 9.06
N ALA A 124 -18.77 4.18 9.66
CA ALA A 124 -18.47 2.79 9.42
C ALA A 124 -19.55 1.90 10.07
N THR A 125 -19.64 0.67 9.60
CA THR A 125 -20.54 -0.35 10.13
C THR A 125 -19.82 -1.68 10.21
N TYR A 126 -20.30 -2.62 11.01
CA TYR A 126 -19.77 -3.98 11.03
C TYR A 126 -19.82 -4.65 9.64
N ALA A 127 -20.84 -4.32 8.83
CA ALA A 127 -20.95 -4.86 7.49
C ALA A 127 -19.87 -4.30 6.55
N SER A 128 -19.60 -2.98 6.60
CA SER A 128 -18.53 -2.37 5.79
C SER A 128 -17.15 -2.83 6.27
N SER A 129 -16.95 -3.00 7.58
CA SER A 129 -15.71 -3.54 8.15
C SER A 129 -15.44 -4.97 7.69
N ALA A 130 -16.45 -5.85 7.71
CA ALA A 130 -16.34 -7.22 7.22
C ALA A 130 -16.05 -7.29 5.71
N LEU A 131 -16.74 -6.47 4.91
CA LEU A 131 -16.51 -6.39 3.47
C LEU A 131 -15.08 -5.90 3.15
N TYR A 132 -14.58 -4.92 3.89
CA TYR A 132 -13.20 -4.44 3.71
C TYR A 132 -12.17 -5.52 4.02
N LEU A 133 -12.39 -6.32 5.07
CA LEU A 133 -11.53 -7.47 5.39
C LEU A 133 -11.49 -8.48 4.23
N ASP A 134 -12.62 -8.74 3.57
CA ASP A 134 -12.68 -9.64 2.41
C ASP A 134 -11.89 -9.05 1.22
N TYR A 135 -11.97 -7.76 0.98
CA TYR A 135 -11.13 -7.09 -0.02
C TYR A 135 -9.64 -7.18 0.32
N LEU A 136 -9.27 -7.03 1.59
CA LEU A 136 -7.87 -7.18 2.01
C LEU A 136 -7.37 -8.61 1.83
N ARG A 137 -8.20 -9.62 2.14
CA ARG A 137 -7.90 -11.04 1.89
C ARG A 137 -7.65 -11.31 0.41
N ARG A 138 -8.54 -10.80 -0.46
CA ARG A 138 -8.40 -10.91 -1.91
C ARG A 138 -7.10 -10.26 -2.38
N MET A 139 -6.85 -9.00 -2.03
CA MET A 139 -5.64 -8.28 -2.43
C MET A 139 -4.37 -9.00 -1.97
N ARG A 140 -4.34 -9.52 -0.73
CA ARG A 140 -3.20 -10.30 -0.23
C ARG A 140 -2.95 -11.56 -1.08
N ALA A 141 -4.00 -12.29 -1.42
CA ALA A 141 -3.88 -13.50 -2.25
C ALA A 141 -3.30 -13.16 -3.62
N ASP A 142 -3.85 -12.14 -4.27
CA ASP A 142 -3.41 -11.65 -5.58
C ASP A 142 -1.95 -11.12 -5.53
N MET A 143 -1.58 -10.38 -4.49
CA MET A 143 -0.21 -9.91 -4.29
C MET A 143 0.80 -11.05 -4.15
N ARG A 144 0.47 -12.09 -3.38
CA ARG A 144 1.36 -13.25 -3.19
C ARG A 144 1.55 -14.05 -4.47
N GLU A 145 0.52 -14.12 -5.30
CA GLU A 145 0.57 -14.81 -6.59
C GLU A 145 1.35 -14.02 -7.63
N GLN A 146 1.10 -12.70 -7.73
CA GLN A 146 1.57 -11.87 -8.84
C GLN A 146 2.85 -11.08 -8.54
N VAL A 147 3.22 -10.94 -7.26
CA VAL A 147 4.43 -10.25 -6.79
C VAL A 147 5.22 -11.19 -5.87
N PRO A 148 5.90 -12.21 -6.42
CA PRO A 148 6.71 -13.15 -5.64
C PRO A 148 7.73 -12.41 -4.76
N GLY A 149 7.78 -12.79 -3.48
CA GLY A 149 8.71 -12.17 -2.52
C GLY A 149 8.23 -10.88 -1.88
N ILE A 150 6.98 -10.44 -2.12
CA ILE A 150 6.40 -9.28 -1.43
C ILE A 150 6.39 -9.51 0.10
N GLY A 151 6.78 -8.47 0.85
CA GLY A 151 6.59 -8.44 2.30
C GLY A 151 5.22 -7.85 2.66
N LEU A 152 4.48 -8.56 3.51
CA LEU A 152 3.16 -8.15 3.96
C LEU A 152 3.16 -7.96 5.48
N TYR A 153 2.66 -6.83 5.96
CA TYR A 153 2.46 -6.59 7.39
C TYR A 153 1.00 -6.23 7.64
N THR A 154 0.22 -7.19 8.17
CA THR A 154 -1.18 -6.96 8.55
C THR A 154 -1.27 -6.71 10.04
N TRP A 155 -2.09 -5.76 10.45
CA TRP A 155 -2.16 -5.34 11.84
C TRP A 155 -3.58 -4.94 12.26
N GLU A 156 -3.78 -4.88 13.58
CA GLU A 156 -4.97 -4.32 14.21
C GLU A 156 -4.54 -3.35 15.31
N ALA A 157 -5.04 -2.14 15.25
CA ALA A 157 -4.89 -1.13 16.29
C ALA A 157 -6.12 -0.21 16.29
N GLY A 158 -6.41 0.40 17.43
CA GLY A 158 -7.50 1.36 17.54
C GLY A 158 -8.88 0.75 17.27
N TYR A 159 -9.10 -0.52 17.60
CA TYR A 159 -10.38 -1.19 17.39
C TYR A 159 -11.54 -0.42 18.00
N ASN A 160 -12.56 -0.13 17.19
CA ASN A 160 -13.78 0.54 17.60
C ASN A 160 -14.92 -0.49 17.79
N PRO A 161 -15.38 -0.74 19.03
CA PRO A 161 -16.43 -1.72 19.29
C PRO A 161 -17.83 -1.28 18.84
N LYS A 162 -18.01 -0.11 18.25
CA LYS A 162 -19.30 0.36 17.74
C LYS A 162 -19.57 -0.10 16.32
N ASP A 163 -18.53 -0.24 15.53
CA ASP A 163 -18.62 -0.54 14.10
C ASP A 163 -17.62 -1.60 13.61
N GLY A 164 -16.73 -2.07 14.49
CA GLY A 164 -15.71 -3.07 14.18
C GLY A 164 -14.52 -2.52 13.39
N SER A 165 -14.43 -1.21 13.17
CA SER A 165 -13.32 -0.60 12.44
C SER A 165 -12.02 -0.56 13.26
N THR A 166 -10.92 -0.42 12.55
CA THR A 166 -9.58 -0.24 13.10
C THR A 166 -8.95 1.05 12.54
N GLN A 167 -7.83 1.47 13.14
CA GLN A 167 -7.11 2.68 12.75
C GLN A 167 -6.75 2.67 11.26
N HIS A 168 -6.85 3.83 10.62
CA HIS A 168 -6.28 4.11 9.30
C HIS A 168 -4.83 4.57 9.42
N MET A 169 -3.94 4.07 8.56
CA MET A 169 -2.50 4.39 8.47
C MET A 169 -1.70 4.04 9.74
N ILE A 170 -0.53 3.47 9.56
CA ILE A 170 0.37 3.16 10.67
C ILE A 170 1.68 3.95 10.62
N MET A 171 2.22 4.20 9.42
CA MET A 171 3.54 4.84 9.26
C MET A 171 3.64 6.23 9.92
N PRO A 172 2.63 7.12 9.85
CA PRO A 172 2.68 8.41 10.52
C PRO A 172 2.29 8.35 12.01
N ALA A 173 1.85 7.19 12.52
CA ALA A 173 1.38 7.03 13.88
C ALA A 173 2.50 6.53 14.82
N PRO A 174 2.44 6.86 16.13
CA PRO A 174 3.37 6.29 17.12
C PRO A 174 3.38 4.76 17.17
N ASN A 175 2.28 4.12 16.80
CA ASN A 175 2.15 2.66 16.71
C ASN A 175 3.10 2.03 15.68
N CYS A 176 3.68 2.81 14.76
CA CYS A 176 4.71 2.35 13.83
C CYS A 176 5.92 1.72 14.55
N PHE A 177 6.20 2.12 15.78
CA PHE A 177 7.32 1.64 16.60
C PHE A 177 6.93 0.57 17.63
N ILE A 178 5.70 0.07 17.57
CA ILE A 178 5.18 -0.95 18.50
C ILE A 178 4.88 -2.22 17.71
N PRO A 179 5.35 -3.41 18.15
CA PRO A 179 4.93 -4.67 17.53
C PRO A 179 3.40 -4.86 17.69
N LEU A 180 2.70 -4.87 16.56
CA LEU A 180 1.26 -5.11 16.50
C LEU A 180 0.93 -6.49 15.95
N SER A 181 1.89 -7.09 15.24
CA SER A 181 1.79 -8.43 14.69
C SER A 181 3.18 -9.06 14.68
N GLY A 182 3.28 -10.26 15.26
CA GLY A 182 4.58 -10.91 15.42
C GLY A 182 5.52 -10.19 16.40
N GLU A 183 6.83 -10.30 16.17
CA GLU A 183 7.86 -9.81 17.08
C GLU A 183 8.44 -8.44 16.70
N LYS A 184 8.07 -7.91 15.53
CA LYS A 184 8.62 -6.68 14.95
C LYS A 184 7.57 -5.60 14.83
N SER A 185 7.96 -4.36 15.07
CA SER A 185 7.19 -3.18 14.68
C SER A 185 7.27 -2.97 13.17
N VAL A 186 6.35 -2.16 12.62
CA VAL A 186 6.37 -1.81 11.18
C VAL A 186 7.67 -1.09 10.81
N ALA A 187 8.19 -0.23 11.71
CA ALA A 187 9.45 0.47 11.48
C ALA A 187 10.64 -0.50 11.41
N GLU A 188 10.72 -1.48 12.31
CA GLU A 188 11.76 -2.53 12.29
C GLU A 188 11.62 -3.43 11.07
N TRP A 189 10.40 -3.82 10.71
CA TRP A 189 10.11 -4.60 9.52
C TRP A 189 10.54 -3.90 8.23
N LEU A 190 10.24 -2.61 8.10
CA LEU A 190 10.67 -1.80 6.96
C LEU A 190 12.20 -1.67 6.91
N TYR A 191 12.83 -1.45 8.06
CA TYR A 191 14.28 -1.38 8.16
C TYR A 191 14.94 -2.70 7.75
N ASP A 192 14.47 -3.84 8.26
CA ASP A 192 15.00 -5.17 7.93
C ASP A 192 14.85 -5.45 6.42
N ALA A 193 13.69 -5.10 5.83
CA ALA A 193 13.48 -5.23 4.39
C ALA A 193 14.44 -4.35 3.57
N ALA A 194 14.71 -3.12 4.00
CA ALA A 194 15.71 -2.26 3.36
C ALA A 194 17.13 -2.85 3.46
N GLN A 195 17.42 -3.69 4.46
CA GLN A 195 18.65 -4.46 4.57
C GLN A 195 18.62 -5.80 3.80
N GLY A 196 17.51 -6.13 3.15
CA GLY A 196 17.35 -7.34 2.33
C GLY A 196 16.62 -8.50 3.01
N ASP A 197 16.20 -8.38 4.26
CA ASP A 197 15.38 -9.38 4.97
C ASP A 197 13.90 -9.07 4.85
N VAL A 198 13.30 -9.50 3.74
CA VAL A 198 11.87 -9.29 3.45
C VAL A 198 11.06 -10.42 4.07
N ARG A 199 10.20 -10.10 5.03
CA ARG A 199 9.32 -11.06 5.72
C ARG A 199 7.88 -10.56 5.74
N SER A 200 6.96 -11.45 6.14
CA SER A 200 5.54 -11.11 6.35
C SER A 200 5.12 -11.40 7.79
N TYR A 201 4.26 -10.54 8.34
CA TYR A 201 3.71 -10.62 9.70
C TYR A 201 2.20 -10.37 9.69
N GLY A 202 1.50 -10.91 10.68
CA GLY A 202 0.06 -10.70 10.87
C GLY A 202 -0.82 -11.39 9.83
N LEU A 203 -0.28 -12.41 9.14
CA LEU A 203 -1.04 -13.14 8.13
C LEU A 203 -2.18 -13.95 8.75
N GLU A 204 -2.00 -14.37 10.00
CA GLU A 204 -2.99 -15.06 10.82
C GLU A 204 -4.25 -14.23 11.09
N LEU A 205 -4.16 -12.90 11.07
CA LEU A 205 -5.30 -11.99 11.20
C LEU A 205 -6.27 -12.05 10.02
N LEU A 206 -5.85 -12.64 8.91
CA LEU A 206 -6.65 -12.81 7.69
C LEU A 206 -7.18 -14.24 7.52
N GLU A 207 -6.82 -15.16 8.42
CA GLU A 207 -7.35 -16.53 8.45
C GLU A 207 -8.74 -16.54 9.09
N GLU A 208 -9.62 -17.47 8.66
CA GLU A 208 -10.95 -17.66 9.25
C GLU A 208 -10.90 -18.53 10.51
#